data_1f79cd266ca795202e00052d5aaa1e6d
#
_entry.id   1f79cd266ca795202e00052d5aaa1e6d
#
_cell.length_a   1.000
_cell.length_b   1.000
_cell.length_c   1.000
_cell.angle_alpha   90.00
_cell.angle_beta   90.00
_cell.angle_gamma   90.00
#
_symmetry.space_group_name_H-M   'P 1'
#
loop_
_entity.id
_entity.type
_entity.pdbx_description
1 polymer ?
#
loop_
_entity_poly.entity_id
_entity_poly.type
_entity_poly.pdbx_seq_one_letter_code
_entity_poly.pdbx_strand_id
1 'polypeptide(L)'
;MVTFLEVGFFPRIHTAIAEWLACMLFILPQKKRFGETSWQQIGCCIGFLALLLGLNLLNQEQSGLTWMLLMAACMGTMLAMIVCCCKLKLMKAGYIWAHAFITAEFAASLEWQINYYLLMADSVDLRGTWLVMAGTYIIVFSAIYLLNQKHHILRSGTSVTRQELISGSAIALAAFCLSNFNFAFTNNVFTETLGTGIIYSRTLVDFGGVIMLFAYDMARSELYLSHELEAMENLLNRQYEQYRQFEANNKAMHQIYHDLKHQIDFIRNEKSASKRESYLAEMEKAVTMRDAEMNTGNAILDTVLTSKSLHC
;
A
#
# COMPACT_ATOMS: atom_id res chain seq x y z
N MET A 1 -3.90 48.62 -9.61
CA MET A 1 -3.01 47.66 -8.95
C MET A 1 -3.69 47.31 -7.63
N VAL A 2 -4.57 46.30 -7.66
CA VAL A 2 -5.25 45.84 -6.46
C VAL A 2 -4.17 45.17 -5.64
N THR A 3 -3.89 45.69 -4.46
CA THR A 3 -2.85 45.15 -3.60
C THR A 3 -3.23 43.73 -3.18
N PHE A 4 -2.28 42.84 -3.15
CA PHE A 4 -2.43 41.44 -2.72
C PHE A 4 -3.19 41.28 -1.38
N LEU A 5 -3.25 42.32 -0.59
CA LEU A 5 -3.93 42.46 0.69
C LEU A 5 -5.46 42.65 0.59
N GLU A 6 -5.97 43.16 -0.53
CA GLU A 6 -7.43 43.38 -0.70
C GLU A 6 -8.17 42.12 -1.20
N VAL A 7 -7.48 41.18 -1.85
CA VAL A 7 -7.99 39.87 -2.23
C VAL A 7 -7.98 38.88 -1.04
N GLY A 8 -7.36 39.27 0.07
CA GLY A 8 -7.15 38.49 1.28
C GLY A 8 -8.36 38.25 2.18
N PHE A 9 -9.57 38.65 1.78
CA PHE A 9 -10.75 38.47 2.62
C PHE A 9 -11.44 37.11 2.51
N PHE A 10 -10.78 36.14 1.83
CA PHE A 10 -11.27 34.74 1.89
C PHE A 10 -10.65 34.06 3.09
N PRO A 11 -11.41 33.79 4.17
CA PRO A 11 -10.84 33.17 5.35
C PRO A 11 -10.32 31.77 4.98
N ARG A 12 -9.21 31.34 5.56
CA ARG A 12 -8.58 30.02 5.32
C ARG A 12 -9.47 28.82 5.73
N ILE A 13 -10.78 29.05 5.82
CA ILE A 13 -11.82 28.02 6.03
C ILE A 13 -11.76 26.98 4.91
N HIS A 14 -11.52 27.40 3.66
CA HIS A 14 -11.39 26.50 2.52
C HIS A 14 -10.26 25.49 2.72
N THR A 15 -9.10 25.92 3.21
CA THR A 15 -7.97 25.00 3.50
C THR A 15 -8.35 23.99 4.57
N ALA A 16 -8.96 24.42 5.68
CA ALA A 16 -9.40 23.51 6.75
C ALA A 16 -10.40 22.46 6.26
N ILE A 17 -11.33 22.88 5.39
CA ILE A 17 -12.31 21.94 4.79
C ILE A 17 -11.60 20.95 3.85
N ALA A 18 -10.64 21.41 3.04
CA ALA A 18 -9.85 20.53 2.16
C ALA A 18 -9.05 19.49 2.98
N GLU A 19 -8.36 19.91 4.04
CA GLU A 19 -7.61 19.04 4.96
C GLU A 19 -8.51 17.98 5.59
N TRP A 20 -9.68 18.39 6.06
CA TRP A 20 -10.64 17.48 6.67
C TRP A 20 -11.23 16.50 5.66
N LEU A 21 -11.68 16.97 4.48
CA LEU A 21 -12.22 16.12 3.41
C LEU A 21 -11.19 15.13 2.90
N ALA A 22 -9.94 15.56 2.73
CA ALA A 22 -8.83 14.68 2.36
C ALA A 22 -8.63 13.56 3.40
N CYS A 23 -8.59 13.90 4.68
CA CYS A 23 -8.51 12.89 5.74
C CYS A 23 -9.69 11.92 5.68
N MET A 24 -10.92 12.42 5.53
CA MET A 24 -12.13 11.59 5.43
C MET A 24 -12.07 10.65 4.23
N LEU A 25 -11.62 11.11 3.06
CA LEU A 25 -11.47 10.31 1.86
C LEU A 25 -10.63 9.06 2.08
N PHE A 26 -9.53 9.19 2.81
CA PHE A 26 -8.60 8.08 3.08
C PHE A 26 -8.96 7.27 4.34
N ILE A 27 -9.72 7.83 5.29
CA ILE A 27 -10.22 7.13 6.47
C ILE A 27 -11.37 6.18 6.14
N LEU A 28 -12.30 6.59 5.24
CA LEU A 28 -13.50 5.83 4.90
C LEU A 28 -13.25 4.37 4.50
N PRO A 29 -12.26 4.04 3.65
CA PRO A 29 -11.98 2.66 3.24
C PRO A 29 -11.22 1.84 4.30
N GLN A 30 -10.80 2.44 5.42
CA GLN A 30 -10.01 1.76 6.44
C GLN A 30 -10.89 1.16 7.55
N LYS A 31 -10.35 0.18 8.28
CA LYS A 31 -11.01 -0.38 9.47
C LYS A 31 -11.14 0.67 10.56
N LYS A 32 -12.37 1.01 10.92
CA LYS A 32 -12.70 2.03 11.90
C LYS A 32 -12.35 1.57 13.32
N ARG A 33 -11.96 2.51 14.18
CA ARG A 33 -11.61 2.22 15.58
C ARG A 33 -12.82 1.98 16.46
N PHE A 34 -13.90 2.73 16.24
CA PHE A 34 -15.10 2.79 17.10
C PHE A 34 -16.28 1.96 16.59
N GLY A 35 -16.12 1.10 15.56
CA GLY A 35 -17.22 0.37 14.92
C GLY A 35 -17.90 1.16 13.81
N GLU A 36 -18.83 0.50 13.05
CA GLU A 36 -19.34 1.08 11.81
C GLU A 36 -20.30 2.26 11.99
N THR A 37 -20.96 2.38 13.16
CA THR A 37 -22.00 3.41 13.40
C THR A 37 -21.87 4.06 14.77
N SER A 38 -20.64 4.36 15.22
CA SER A 38 -20.45 4.96 16.55
C SER A 38 -20.55 6.47 16.50
N TRP A 39 -21.46 7.03 17.29
CA TRP A 39 -21.55 8.47 17.57
C TRP A 39 -20.21 9.08 18.03
N GLN A 40 -19.38 8.28 18.67
CA GLN A 40 -18.03 8.67 19.08
C GLN A 40 -17.11 8.96 17.89
N GLN A 41 -17.20 8.19 16.79
CA GLN A 41 -16.42 8.46 15.59
C GLN A 41 -16.88 9.74 14.89
N ILE A 42 -18.19 9.96 14.83
CA ILE A 42 -18.75 11.19 14.25
C ILE A 42 -18.33 12.40 15.08
N GLY A 43 -18.47 12.31 16.41
CA GLY A 43 -18.01 13.35 17.33
C GLY A 43 -16.52 13.65 17.20
N CYS A 44 -15.70 12.62 17.07
CA CYS A 44 -14.25 12.74 16.83
C CYS A 44 -13.95 13.49 15.52
N CYS A 45 -14.60 13.12 14.42
CA CYS A 45 -14.42 13.78 13.12
C CYS A 45 -14.84 15.25 13.16
N ILE A 46 -15.96 15.57 13.81
CA ILE A 46 -16.43 16.95 13.99
C ILE A 46 -15.47 17.74 14.89
N GLY A 47 -14.96 17.13 15.95
CA GLY A 47 -13.98 17.77 16.84
C GLY A 47 -12.68 18.13 16.11
N PHE A 48 -12.17 17.24 15.26
CA PHE A 48 -11.00 17.53 14.43
C PHE A 48 -11.29 18.60 13.37
N LEU A 49 -12.49 18.65 12.79
CA LEU A 49 -12.87 19.73 11.88
C LEU A 49 -12.84 21.08 12.60
N ALA A 50 -13.42 21.16 13.80
CA ALA A 50 -13.41 22.39 14.60
C ALA A 50 -11.99 22.83 14.97
N LEU A 51 -11.11 21.86 15.30
CA LEU A 51 -9.69 22.13 15.58
C LEU A 51 -8.93 22.65 14.36
N LEU A 52 -9.11 22.03 13.19
CA LEU A 52 -8.50 22.46 11.92
C LEU A 52 -8.98 23.85 11.54
N LEU A 53 -10.28 24.12 11.67
CA LEU A 53 -10.85 25.47 11.44
C LEU A 53 -10.22 26.50 12.38
N GLY A 54 -10.11 26.20 13.67
CA GLY A 54 -9.49 27.10 14.64
C GLY A 54 -8.03 27.40 14.30
N LEU A 55 -7.22 26.38 13.99
CA LEU A 55 -5.81 26.55 13.61
C LEU A 55 -5.65 27.34 12.32
N ASN A 56 -6.45 27.07 11.30
CA ASN A 56 -6.37 27.79 10.02
C ASN A 56 -6.82 29.25 10.15
N LEU A 57 -7.83 29.53 10.98
CA LEU A 57 -8.25 30.93 11.26
C LEU A 57 -7.17 31.70 12.02
N LEU A 58 -6.52 31.08 13.02
CA LEU A 58 -5.39 31.68 13.72
C LEU A 58 -4.20 31.95 12.79
N ASN A 59 -4.06 31.14 11.75
CA ASN A 59 -2.97 31.25 10.78
C ASN A 59 -3.22 32.31 9.68
N GLN A 60 -4.40 32.93 9.63
CA GLN A 60 -4.81 33.79 8.52
C GLN A 60 -3.93 35.04 8.37
N GLU A 61 -3.54 35.66 9.49
CA GLU A 61 -2.76 36.89 9.51
C GLU A 61 -1.27 36.68 9.84
N GLN A 62 -0.86 35.41 9.98
CA GLN A 62 0.50 35.09 10.39
C GLN A 62 1.43 34.96 9.19
N SER A 63 2.71 35.27 9.41
CA SER A 63 3.78 35.18 8.42
C SER A 63 5.05 34.63 9.06
N GLY A 64 5.97 34.17 8.23
CA GLY A 64 7.26 33.66 8.66
C GLY A 64 7.17 32.45 9.59
N LEU A 65 7.89 32.48 10.73
CA LEU A 65 8.04 31.36 11.62
C LEU A 65 6.70 30.93 12.28
N THR A 66 5.87 31.90 12.67
CA THR A 66 4.55 31.62 13.29
C THR A 66 3.63 30.91 12.32
N TRP A 67 3.61 31.31 11.07
CA TRP A 67 2.89 30.64 9.99
C TRP A 67 3.35 29.20 9.84
N MET A 68 4.67 28.95 9.79
CA MET A 68 5.24 27.61 9.66
C MET A 68 4.86 26.69 10.83
N LEU A 69 4.89 27.21 12.06
CA LEU A 69 4.51 26.44 13.27
C LEU A 69 3.03 26.06 13.28
N LEU A 70 2.15 26.97 12.87
CA LEU A 70 0.72 26.71 12.77
C LEU A 70 0.40 25.71 11.64
N MET A 71 1.07 25.77 10.49
CA MET A 71 0.96 24.77 9.43
C MET A 71 1.44 23.39 9.92
N ALA A 72 2.55 23.33 10.65
CA ALA A 72 3.02 22.09 11.26
C ALA A 72 1.99 21.53 12.28
N ALA A 73 1.29 22.38 13.03
CA ALA A 73 0.21 21.99 13.90
C ALA A 73 -0.99 21.42 13.12
N CYS A 74 -1.37 22.02 11.98
CA CYS A 74 -2.41 21.48 11.09
C CYS A 74 -2.01 20.08 10.57
N MET A 75 -0.77 19.92 10.09
CA MET A 75 -0.24 18.62 9.66
C MET A 75 -0.30 17.56 10.78
N GLY A 76 0.10 17.94 11.99
CA GLY A 76 0.02 17.09 13.19
C GLY A 76 -1.43 16.70 13.53
N THR A 77 -2.36 17.64 13.39
CA THR A 77 -3.80 17.42 13.61
C THR A 77 -4.39 16.44 12.59
N MET A 78 -4.03 16.53 11.31
CA MET A 78 -4.42 15.57 10.28
C MET A 78 -3.92 14.16 10.61
N LEU A 79 -2.64 14.03 11.02
CA LEU A 79 -2.08 12.73 11.42
C LEU A 79 -2.81 12.18 12.65
N ALA A 80 -3.07 13.03 13.65
CA ALA A 80 -3.81 12.63 14.85
C ALA A 80 -5.22 12.17 14.51
N MET A 81 -5.93 12.84 13.61
CA MET A 81 -7.24 12.43 13.11
C MET A 81 -7.22 11.03 12.52
N ILE A 82 -6.27 10.72 11.65
CA ILE A 82 -6.13 9.40 11.01
C ILE A 82 -5.84 8.32 12.06
N VAL A 83 -4.92 8.58 13.00
CA VAL A 83 -4.55 7.64 14.07
C VAL A 83 -5.71 7.41 15.04
N CYS A 84 -6.48 8.44 15.38
CA CYS A 84 -7.60 8.33 16.29
C CYS A 84 -8.81 7.61 15.68
N CYS A 85 -9.11 7.88 14.39
CA CYS A 85 -10.28 7.33 13.72
C CYS A 85 -10.08 5.89 13.20
N CYS A 86 -8.84 5.45 12.95
CA CYS A 86 -8.54 4.16 12.33
C CYS A 86 -7.76 3.23 13.25
N LYS A 87 -8.01 1.90 13.11
CA LYS A 87 -7.15 0.85 13.72
C LYS A 87 -5.97 0.54 12.80
N LEU A 88 -5.02 1.46 12.70
CA LEU A 88 -3.85 1.33 11.84
C LEU A 88 -2.55 1.33 12.65
N LYS A 89 -1.52 0.65 12.12
CA LYS A 89 -0.15 0.81 12.60
C LYS A 89 0.33 2.22 12.24
N LEU A 90 1.14 2.84 13.10
CA LEU A 90 1.62 4.21 12.92
C LEU A 90 2.30 4.45 11.55
N MET A 91 3.06 3.48 11.04
CA MET A 91 3.70 3.58 9.72
C MET A 91 2.66 3.73 8.60
N LYS A 92 1.58 2.92 8.65
CA LYS A 92 0.51 3.01 7.66
C LYS A 92 -0.29 4.30 7.80
N ALA A 93 -0.53 4.74 9.03
CA ALA A 93 -1.20 6.02 9.30
C ALA A 93 -0.40 7.21 8.74
N GLY A 94 0.93 7.21 8.92
CA GLY A 94 1.82 8.24 8.36
C GLY A 94 1.85 8.23 6.83
N TYR A 95 1.81 7.06 6.21
CA TYR A 95 1.74 6.96 4.76
C TYR A 95 0.42 7.49 4.19
N ILE A 96 -0.70 7.16 4.83
CA ILE A 96 -2.02 7.70 4.49
C ILE A 96 -2.07 9.21 4.72
N TRP A 97 -1.43 9.70 5.78
CA TRP A 97 -1.30 11.11 6.06
C TRP A 97 -0.58 11.86 4.93
N ALA A 98 0.51 11.33 4.39
CA ALA A 98 1.22 11.95 3.28
C ALA A 98 0.31 12.14 2.05
N HIS A 99 -0.51 11.12 1.72
CA HIS A 99 -1.50 11.22 0.64
C HIS A 99 -2.60 12.23 0.94
N ALA A 100 -3.17 12.20 2.14
CA ALA A 100 -4.21 13.14 2.54
C ALA A 100 -3.71 14.56 2.51
N PHE A 101 -2.50 14.79 3.02
CA PHE A 101 -1.89 16.10 3.11
C PHE A 101 -1.65 16.73 1.73
N ILE A 102 -0.95 16.05 0.82
CA ILE A 102 -0.67 16.61 -0.51
C ILE A 102 -1.95 16.79 -1.34
N THR A 103 -2.93 15.90 -1.16
CA THR A 103 -4.25 16.03 -1.79
C THR A 103 -5.00 17.26 -1.29
N ALA A 104 -4.94 17.55 0.01
CA ALA A 104 -5.55 18.72 0.61
C ALA A 104 -4.90 20.02 0.10
N GLU A 105 -3.58 20.07 0.05
CA GLU A 105 -2.82 21.20 -0.48
C GLU A 105 -3.18 21.47 -1.94
N PHE A 106 -3.21 20.41 -2.77
CA PHE A 106 -3.62 20.56 -4.18
C PHE A 106 -5.06 21.05 -4.32
N ALA A 107 -6.00 20.49 -3.57
CA ALA A 107 -7.41 20.91 -3.64
C ALA A 107 -7.59 22.37 -3.22
N ALA A 108 -6.91 22.78 -2.14
CA ALA A 108 -6.96 24.15 -1.64
C ALA A 108 -6.27 25.15 -2.58
N SER A 109 -5.11 24.78 -3.16
CA SER A 109 -4.38 25.67 -4.09
C SER A 109 -5.14 25.83 -5.41
N LEU A 110 -5.76 24.77 -5.93
CA LEU A 110 -6.57 24.83 -7.15
C LEU A 110 -7.83 25.67 -6.94
N GLU A 111 -8.52 25.46 -5.84
CA GLU A 111 -9.70 26.24 -5.47
C GLU A 111 -9.35 27.75 -5.35
N TRP A 112 -8.28 28.06 -4.63
CA TRP A 112 -7.82 29.44 -4.48
C TRP A 112 -7.46 30.06 -5.83
N GLN A 113 -6.81 29.33 -6.72
CA GLN A 113 -6.48 29.77 -8.08
C GLN A 113 -7.74 30.11 -8.89
N ILE A 114 -8.74 29.22 -8.88
CA ILE A 114 -9.99 29.43 -9.62
C ILE A 114 -10.75 30.64 -9.08
N ASN A 115 -10.88 30.76 -7.77
CA ASN A 115 -11.55 31.91 -7.14
C ASN A 115 -10.82 33.22 -7.42
N TYR A 116 -9.50 33.23 -7.39
CA TYR A 116 -8.69 34.40 -7.73
C TYR A 116 -9.03 34.92 -9.15
N TYR A 117 -9.11 34.01 -10.14
CA TYR A 117 -9.46 34.39 -11.51
C TYR A 117 -10.88 34.90 -11.64
N LEU A 118 -11.83 34.27 -10.98
CA LEU A 118 -13.24 34.65 -11.05
C LEU A 118 -13.49 35.98 -10.36
N LEU A 119 -12.80 36.27 -9.27
CA LEU A 119 -12.85 37.56 -8.58
C LEU A 119 -12.20 38.70 -9.42
N MET A 120 -11.05 38.41 -10.09
CA MET A 120 -10.41 39.38 -10.99
C MET A 120 -11.26 39.71 -12.22
N ALA A 121 -12.13 38.77 -12.66
CA ALA A 121 -13.04 38.94 -13.78
C ALA A 121 -14.37 39.62 -13.39
N ASP A 122 -14.55 40.04 -12.14
CA ASP A 122 -15.82 40.56 -11.57
C ASP A 122 -17.03 39.64 -11.83
N SER A 123 -16.75 38.35 -11.97
CA SER A 123 -17.73 37.37 -12.45
C SER A 123 -18.50 36.70 -11.33
N VAL A 124 -18.07 36.84 -10.06
CA VAL A 124 -18.61 36.02 -8.95
C VAL A 124 -18.76 36.85 -7.66
N ASP A 125 -19.96 36.82 -7.08
CA ASP A 125 -20.26 37.31 -5.73
C ASP A 125 -19.76 36.34 -4.65
N LEU A 126 -19.77 36.80 -3.39
CA LEU A 126 -19.41 35.99 -2.22
C LEU A 126 -20.17 34.64 -2.15
N ARG A 127 -21.41 34.57 -2.62
CA ARG A 127 -22.18 33.29 -2.73
C ARG A 127 -21.65 32.37 -3.81
N GLY A 128 -21.19 32.95 -4.92
CA GLY A 128 -20.59 32.19 -6.02
C GLY A 128 -19.26 31.56 -5.62
N THR A 129 -18.44 32.21 -4.78
CA THR A 129 -17.17 31.62 -4.29
C THR A 129 -17.37 30.32 -3.51
N TRP A 130 -18.42 30.23 -2.68
CA TRP A 130 -18.76 28.98 -1.99
C TRP A 130 -19.20 27.87 -2.94
N LEU A 131 -19.92 28.20 -4.02
CA LEU A 131 -20.32 27.22 -5.04
C LEU A 131 -19.12 26.72 -5.83
N VAL A 132 -18.18 27.61 -6.17
CA VAL A 132 -16.91 27.25 -6.84
C VAL A 132 -16.09 26.32 -5.96
N MET A 133 -15.96 26.63 -4.67
CA MET A 133 -15.28 25.78 -3.70
C MET A 133 -15.90 24.37 -3.64
N ALA A 134 -17.23 24.31 -3.49
CA ALA A 134 -17.93 23.03 -3.44
C ALA A 134 -17.75 22.23 -4.75
N GLY A 135 -17.87 22.87 -5.91
CA GLY A 135 -17.67 22.25 -7.21
C GLY A 135 -16.26 21.72 -7.40
N THR A 136 -15.23 22.53 -7.09
CA THR A 136 -13.83 22.15 -7.18
C THR A 136 -13.52 20.96 -6.28
N TYR A 137 -13.99 20.97 -5.04
CA TYR A 137 -13.74 19.88 -4.10
C TYR A 137 -14.45 18.60 -4.50
N ILE A 138 -15.69 18.67 -4.98
CA ILE A 138 -16.41 17.50 -5.50
C ILE A 138 -15.63 16.87 -6.66
N ILE A 139 -15.15 17.67 -7.61
CA ILE A 139 -14.39 17.17 -8.76
C ILE A 139 -13.08 16.53 -8.32
N VAL A 140 -12.25 17.23 -7.54
CA VAL A 140 -10.93 16.77 -7.12
C VAL A 140 -11.04 15.50 -6.27
N PHE A 141 -11.85 15.53 -5.21
CA PHE A 141 -11.98 14.38 -4.31
C PHE A 141 -12.65 13.18 -4.96
N SER A 142 -13.62 13.39 -5.88
CA SER A 142 -14.21 12.30 -6.66
C SER A 142 -13.20 11.67 -7.61
N ALA A 143 -12.39 12.46 -8.30
CA ALA A 143 -11.34 11.96 -9.18
C ALA A 143 -10.31 11.10 -8.40
N ILE A 144 -9.84 11.61 -7.27
CA ILE A 144 -8.89 10.88 -6.41
C ILE A 144 -9.51 9.63 -5.80
N TYR A 145 -10.79 9.68 -5.41
CA TYR A 145 -11.52 8.51 -4.92
C TYR A 145 -11.59 7.40 -5.97
N LEU A 146 -11.93 7.75 -7.22
CA LEU A 146 -11.99 6.80 -8.33
C LEU A 146 -10.62 6.20 -8.65
N LEU A 147 -9.56 7.02 -8.66
CA LEU A 147 -8.18 6.57 -8.85
C LEU A 147 -7.77 5.59 -7.74
N ASN A 148 -8.05 5.92 -6.48
CA ASN A 148 -7.73 5.07 -5.34
C ASN A 148 -8.49 3.73 -5.36
N GLN A 149 -9.77 3.74 -5.77
CA GLN A 149 -10.56 2.52 -5.95
C GLN A 149 -10.03 1.63 -7.06
N LYS A 150 -9.70 2.20 -8.22
CA LYS A 150 -9.23 1.45 -9.39
C LYS A 150 -7.90 0.74 -9.13
N HIS A 151 -6.99 1.38 -8.44
CA HIS A 151 -5.63 0.86 -8.23
C HIS A 151 -5.43 0.17 -6.88
N HIS A 152 -6.45 0.13 -6.01
CA HIS A 152 -6.38 -0.49 -4.67
C HIS A 152 -5.17 -0.04 -3.83
N ILE A 153 -4.69 1.18 -4.06
CA ILE A 153 -3.41 1.72 -3.59
C ILE A 153 -3.25 1.61 -2.07
N LEU A 154 -4.33 1.86 -1.33
CA LEU A 154 -4.33 1.89 0.14
C LEU A 154 -5.26 0.84 0.76
N ARG A 155 -5.35 -0.34 0.15
CA ARG A 155 -6.22 -1.42 0.64
C ARG A 155 -5.90 -1.80 2.09
N SER A 156 -6.93 -2.14 2.85
CA SER A 156 -6.86 -2.43 4.30
C SER A 156 -5.87 -3.54 4.72
N GLY A 157 -5.38 -4.36 3.79
CA GLY A 157 -4.48 -5.51 4.06
C GLY A 157 -2.98 -5.27 3.81
N THR A 158 -2.59 -4.19 3.11
CA THR A 158 -1.18 -3.96 2.76
C THR A 158 -0.37 -3.45 3.95
N SER A 159 0.77 -4.07 4.22
CA SER A 159 1.76 -3.56 5.18
C SER A 159 2.62 -2.49 4.51
N VAL A 160 2.87 -1.40 5.22
CA VAL A 160 3.76 -0.32 4.77
C VAL A 160 5.11 -0.50 5.46
N THR A 161 6.19 -0.48 4.69
CA THR A 161 7.57 -0.54 5.16
C THR A 161 8.06 0.85 5.60
N ARG A 162 9.17 0.89 6.35
CA ARG A 162 9.80 2.16 6.75
C ARG A 162 10.26 2.98 5.53
N GLN A 163 10.81 2.31 4.51
CA GLN A 163 11.28 2.99 3.29
C GLN A 163 10.13 3.65 2.54
N GLU A 164 9.00 2.97 2.40
CA GLU A 164 7.81 3.51 1.76
C GLU A 164 7.24 4.72 2.50
N LEU A 165 7.19 4.66 3.84
CA LEU A 165 6.79 5.81 4.66
C LEU A 165 7.72 7.00 4.44
N ILE A 166 9.03 6.78 4.47
CA ILE A 166 10.03 7.85 4.27
C ILE A 166 9.89 8.45 2.87
N SER A 167 9.79 7.61 1.82
CA SER A 167 9.66 8.07 0.44
C SER A 167 8.36 8.86 0.21
N GLY A 168 7.22 8.35 0.67
CA GLY A 168 5.93 9.04 0.55
C GLY A 168 5.90 10.37 1.32
N SER A 169 6.41 10.37 2.56
CA SER A 169 6.49 11.60 3.36
C SER A 169 7.47 12.60 2.76
N ALA A 170 8.60 12.15 2.21
CA ALA A 170 9.59 13.01 1.57
C ALA A 170 9.00 13.70 0.32
N ILE A 171 8.26 12.97 -0.53
CA ILE A 171 7.58 13.53 -1.70
C ILE A 171 6.57 14.59 -1.26
N ALA A 172 5.70 14.29 -0.29
CA ALA A 172 4.68 15.22 0.19
C ALA A 172 5.29 16.48 0.82
N LEU A 173 6.31 16.32 1.67
CA LEU A 173 7.00 17.46 2.30
C LEU A 173 7.80 18.26 1.30
N ALA A 174 8.47 17.65 0.32
CA ALA A 174 9.19 18.36 -0.71
C ALA A 174 8.24 19.21 -1.57
N ALA A 175 7.11 18.64 -2.01
CA ALA A 175 6.10 19.39 -2.74
C ALA A 175 5.56 20.56 -1.92
N PHE A 176 5.24 20.33 -0.64
CA PHE A 176 4.79 21.40 0.27
C PHE A 176 5.84 22.50 0.46
N CYS A 177 7.10 22.15 0.69
CA CYS A 177 8.16 23.14 0.85
C CYS A 177 8.36 23.97 -0.42
N LEU A 178 8.32 23.34 -1.60
CA LEU A 178 8.47 24.04 -2.88
C LEU A 178 7.25 24.93 -3.19
N SER A 179 6.03 24.44 -2.95
CA SER A 179 4.81 25.20 -3.22
C SER A 179 4.63 26.40 -2.30
N ASN A 180 5.08 26.29 -1.04
CA ASN A 180 4.92 27.33 -0.02
C ASN A 180 6.19 28.15 0.23
N PHE A 181 7.25 27.94 -0.53
CA PHE A 181 8.53 28.67 -0.36
C PHE A 181 8.35 30.17 -0.32
N ASN A 182 7.54 30.72 -1.22
CA ASN A 182 7.30 32.16 -1.33
C ASN A 182 6.49 32.74 -0.15
N PHE A 183 5.70 31.92 0.54
CA PHE A 183 4.95 32.32 1.73
C PHE A 183 5.79 32.29 3.00
N ALA A 184 6.77 31.39 3.06
CA ALA A 184 7.68 31.29 4.18
C ALA A 184 8.73 32.42 4.19
N PHE A 185 9.15 32.92 3.01
CA PHE A 185 10.18 33.94 2.84
C PHE A 185 9.62 35.13 2.10
N THR A 186 8.99 36.06 2.83
CA THR A 186 8.27 37.22 2.30
C THR A 186 9.14 38.27 1.59
N ASN A 187 10.46 38.28 1.77
CA ASN A 187 11.40 39.23 1.16
C ASN A 187 12.32 38.58 0.13
N ASN A 188 11.78 37.74 -0.74
CA ASN A 188 12.55 37.00 -1.72
C ASN A 188 12.48 37.73 -3.09
N VAL A 189 13.62 37.78 -3.81
CA VAL A 189 13.71 38.37 -5.18
C VAL A 189 12.71 37.70 -6.13
N PHE A 190 12.36 36.42 -5.90
CA PHE A 190 11.36 35.70 -6.68
C PHE A 190 9.93 36.19 -6.47
N THR A 191 9.58 36.75 -5.29
CA THR A 191 8.23 37.26 -5.01
C THR A 191 7.94 38.54 -5.73
N GLU A 192 8.96 39.40 -5.96
CA GLU A 192 8.80 40.65 -6.67
C GLU A 192 8.67 40.46 -8.18
N THR A 193 9.31 39.46 -8.75
CA THR A 193 9.35 39.23 -10.21
C THR A 193 8.21 38.36 -10.73
N LEU A 194 7.67 37.43 -9.93
CA LEU A 194 6.69 36.42 -10.39
C LEU A 194 5.21 36.88 -10.27
N GLY A 195 4.88 37.85 -9.42
CA GLY A 195 3.52 38.38 -9.29
C GLY A 195 2.43 37.26 -9.21
N THR A 196 1.51 37.26 -10.19
CA THR A 196 0.46 36.24 -10.32
C THR A 196 0.99 34.83 -10.65
N GLY A 197 2.22 34.71 -11.16
CA GLY A 197 2.88 33.44 -11.47
C GLY A 197 3.10 32.56 -10.24
N ILE A 198 3.14 33.14 -9.03
CA ILE A 198 3.26 32.39 -7.77
C ILE A 198 2.05 31.46 -7.55
N ILE A 199 0.85 31.90 -7.89
CA ILE A 199 -0.39 31.14 -7.73
C ILE A 199 -0.36 29.90 -8.64
N TYR A 200 0.03 30.10 -9.90
CA TYR A 200 0.17 29.00 -10.86
C TYR A 200 1.23 27.99 -10.45
N SER A 201 2.41 28.49 -10.05
CA SER A 201 3.51 27.63 -9.66
C SER A 201 3.14 26.75 -8.46
N ARG A 202 2.42 27.31 -7.48
CA ARG A 202 1.94 26.58 -6.31
C ARG A 202 1.03 25.42 -6.71
N THR A 203 -0.05 25.71 -7.44
CA THR A 203 -1.01 24.67 -7.88
C THR A 203 -0.35 23.60 -8.73
N LEU A 204 0.60 24.00 -9.61
CA LEU A 204 1.32 23.06 -10.48
C LEU A 204 2.26 22.15 -9.69
N VAL A 205 2.94 22.66 -8.69
CA VAL A 205 3.82 21.88 -7.80
C VAL A 205 3.01 20.92 -6.95
N ASP A 206 1.89 21.36 -6.37
CA ASP A 206 1.01 20.51 -5.57
C ASP A 206 0.40 19.40 -6.42
N PHE A 207 -0.04 19.71 -7.65
CA PHE A 207 -0.51 18.71 -8.62
C PHE A 207 0.58 17.71 -9.00
N GLY A 208 1.79 18.19 -9.26
CA GLY A 208 2.95 17.34 -9.51
C GLY A 208 3.25 16.42 -8.34
N GLY A 209 3.13 16.91 -7.11
CA GLY A 209 3.26 16.11 -5.89
C GLY A 209 2.24 14.98 -5.79
N VAL A 210 0.96 15.29 -6.10
CA VAL A 210 -0.11 14.27 -6.16
C VAL A 210 0.22 13.22 -7.21
N ILE A 211 0.56 13.63 -8.45
CA ILE A 211 0.90 12.67 -9.52
C ILE A 211 2.09 11.81 -9.13
N MET A 212 3.15 12.42 -8.58
CA MET A 212 4.36 11.70 -8.19
C MET A 212 4.08 10.65 -7.12
N LEU A 213 3.24 10.97 -6.14
CA LEU A 213 2.88 10.05 -5.08
C LEU A 213 2.02 8.89 -5.61
N PHE A 214 1.07 9.17 -6.50
CA PHE A 214 0.29 8.12 -7.17
C PHE A 214 1.13 7.25 -8.10
N ALA A 215 2.06 7.84 -8.86
CA ALA A 215 2.98 7.08 -9.71
C ALA A 215 3.90 6.17 -8.87
N TYR A 216 4.36 6.66 -7.72
CA TYR A 216 5.13 5.87 -6.76
C TYR A 216 4.32 4.66 -6.25
N ASP A 217 3.04 4.87 -5.90
CA ASP A 217 2.15 3.79 -5.47
C ASP A 217 1.90 2.75 -6.56
N MET A 218 1.71 3.20 -7.80
CA MET A 218 1.53 2.29 -8.94
C MET A 218 2.77 1.43 -9.16
N ALA A 219 3.95 2.03 -9.20
CA ALA A 219 5.22 1.32 -9.33
C ALA A 219 5.43 0.32 -8.18
N ARG A 220 5.12 0.73 -6.95
CA ARG A 220 5.17 -0.15 -5.78
C ARG A 220 4.22 -1.34 -5.90
N SER A 221 2.98 -1.08 -6.34
CA SER A 221 1.96 -2.13 -6.51
C SER A 221 2.37 -3.15 -7.59
N GLU A 222 2.97 -2.67 -8.67
CA GLU A 222 3.48 -3.51 -9.75
C GLU A 222 4.64 -4.41 -9.27
N LEU A 223 5.60 -3.85 -8.54
CA LEU A 223 6.69 -4.62 -7.93
C LEU A 223 6.17 -5.68 -6.96
N TYR A 224 5.19 -5.34 -6.12
CA TYR A 224 4.60 -6.29 -5.19
C TYR A 224 3.91 -7.44 -5.92
N LEU A 225 3.13 -7.13 -6.96
CA LEU A 225 2.47 -8.14 -7.80
C LEU A 225 3.47 -9.04 -8.53
N SER A 226 4.55 -8.47 -9.06
CA SER A 226 5.64 -9.23 -9.70
C SER A 226 6.28 -10.23 -8.74
N HIS A 227 6.60 -9.82 -7.52
CA HIS A 227 7.15 -10.73 -6.50
C HIS A 227 6.15 -11.82 -6.08
N GLU A 228 4.86 -11.51 -6.00
CA GLU A 228 3.84 -12.50 -5.68
C GLU A 228 3.67 -13.54 -6.80
N LEU A 229 3.72 -13.10 -8.07
CA LEU A 229 3.71 -13.99 -9.23
C LEU A 229 4.94 -14.89 -9.26
N GLU A 230 6.14 -14.36 -9.04
CA GLU A 230 7.37 -15.15 -8.98
C GLU A 230 7.33 -16.18 -7.84
N ALA A 231 6.82 -15.82 -6.67
CA ALA A 231 6.65 -16.75 -5.56
C ALA A 231 5.66 -17.88 -5.90
N MET A 232 4.57 -17.56 -6.61
CA MET A 232 3.57 -18.54 -7.06
C MET A 232 4.16 -19.48 -8.12
N GLU A 233 4.92 -18.97 -9.08
CA GLU A 233 5.60 -19.76 -10.11
C GLU A 233 6.60 -20.74 -9.48
N ASN A 234 7.40 -20.27 -8.51
CA ASN A 234 8.32 -21.13 -7.76
C ASN A 234 7.60 -22.24 -6.99
N LEU A 235 6.43 -21.94 -6.44
CA LEU A 235 5.61 -22.93 -5.73
C LEU A 235 5.03 -23.97 -6.69
N LEU A 236 4.53 -23.55 -7.85
CA LEU A 236 4.04 -24.45 -8.90
C LEU A 236 5.17 -25.37 -9.42
N ASN A 237 6.35 -24.84 -9.67
CA ASN A 237 7.51 -25.63 -10.11
C ASN A 237 7.88 -26.70 -9.07
N ARG A 238 7.89 -26.37 -7.77
CA ARG A 238 8.12 -27.34 -6.70
C ARG A 238 7.04 -28.44 -6.66
N GLN A 239 5.76 -28.07 -6.81
CA GLN A 239 4.68 -29.04 -6.86
C GLN A 239 4.80 -29.97 -8.07
N TYR A 240 5.19 -29.41 -9.23
CA TYR A 240 5.39 -30.20 -10.45
C TYR A 240 6.55 -31.20 -10.29
N GLU A 241 7.66 -30.78 -9.69
CA GLU A 241 8.79 -31.68 -9.39
C GLU A 241 8.39 -32.80 -8.39
N GLN A 242 7.63 -32.48 -7.36
CA GLN A 242 7.09 -33.49 -6.44
C GLN A 242 6.15 -34.48 -7.15
N TYR A 243 5.30 -33.97 -8.05
CA TYR A 243 4.42 -34.84 -8.84
C TYR A 243 5.22 -35.77 -9.76
N ARG A 244 6.24 -35.28 -10.43
CA ARG A 244 7.16 -36.10 -11.25
C ARG A 244 7.85 -37.19 -10.45
N GLN A 245 8.34 -36.85 -9.27
CA GLN A 245 8.96 -37.84 -8.36
C GLN A 245 7.95 -38.90 -7.93
N PHE A 246 6.72 -38.48 -7.58
CA PHE A 246 5.66 -39.39 -7.23
C PHE A 246 5.29 -40.35 -8.40
N GLU A 247 5.20 -39.82 -9.62
CA GLU A 247 4.95 -40.65 -10.82
C GLU A 247 6.08 -41.63 -11.09
N ALA A 248 7.33 -41.18 -10.97
CA ALA A 248 8.50 -42.05 -11.12
C ALA A 248 8.52 -43.19 -10.05
N ASN A 249 8.23 -42.83 -8.79
CA ASN A 249 8.13 -43.82 -7.71
C ASN A 249 6.99 -44.83 -7.94
N ASN A 250 5.83 -44.36 -8.41
CA ASN A 250 4.71 -45.24 -8.75
C ASN A 250 5.08 -46.22 -9.89
N LYS A 251 5.75 -45.74 -10.93
CA LYS A 251 6.24 -46.61 -12.02
C LYS A 251 7.23 -47.64 -11.50
N ALA A 252 8.15 -47.26 -10.66
CA ALA A 252 9.10 -48.17 -10.02
C ALA A 252 8.39 -49.22 -9.15
N MET A 253 7.39 -48.80 -8.35
CA MET A 253 6.59 -49.71 -7.55
C MET A 253 5.79 -50.71 -8.39
N HIS A 254 5.21 -50.28 -9.53
CA HIS A 254 4.52 -51.15 -10.46
C HIS A 254 5.47 -52.21 -11.08
N GLN A 255 6.70 -51.82 -11.42
CA GLN A 255 7.72 -52.77 -11.91
C GLN A 255 8.05 -53.82 -10.84
N ILE A 256 8.33 -53.35 -9.61
CA ILE A 256 8.62 -54.27 -8.49
C ILE A 256 7.45 -55.24 -8.25
N TYR A 257 6.21 -54.73 -8.26
CA TYR A 257 5.02 -55.58 -8.09
C TYR A 257 4.88 -56.61 -9.21
N HIS A 258 5.14 -56.21 -10.46
CA HIS A 258 5.12 -57.13 -11.63
C HIS A 258 6.19 -58.23 -11.50
N ASP A 259 7.41 -57.85 -11.15
CA ASP A 259 8.51 -58.79 -10.99
C ASP A 259 8.27 -59.77 -9.82
N LEU A 260 7.76 -59.24 -8.71
CA LEU A 260 7.38 -60.08 -7.56
C LEU A 260 6.30 -61.11 -7.93
N LYS A 261 5.28 -60.68 -8.70
CA LYS A 261 4.24 -61.58 -9.20
C LYS A 261 4.81 -62.71 -10.05
N HIS A 262 5.73 -62.37 -10.98
CA HIS A 262 6.40 -63.39 -11.80
C HIS A 262 7.25 -64.32 -10.98
N GLN A 263 7.96 -63.86 -9.98
CA GLN A 263 8.74 -64.73 -9.07
C GLN A 263 7.83 -65.67 -8.26
N ILE A 264 6.71 -65.16 -7.76
CA ILE A 264 5.71 -65.99 -7.04
C ILE A 264 5.13 -67.05 -7.96
N ASP A 265 4.75 -66.71 -9.21
CA ASP A 265 4.20 -67.66 -10.17
C ASP A 265 5.26 -68.73 -10.56
N PHE A 266 6.53 -68.35 -10.66
CA PHE A 266 7.63 -69.28 -10.92
C PHE A 266 7.81 -70.26 -9.75
N ILE A 267 7.87 -69.80 -8.52
CA ILE A 267 7.99 -70.59 -7.30
C ILE A 267 6.79 -71.57 -7.16
N ARG A 268 5.59 -71.10 -7.49
CA ARG A 268 4.36 -71.88 -7.43
C ARG A 268 4.34 -73.04 -8.41
N ASN A 269 4.92 -72.88 -9.59
CA ASN A 269 4.95 -73.86 -10.66
C ASN A 269 6.16 -74.80 -10.59
N GLU A 270 7.14 -74.56 -9.71
CA GLU A 270 8.30 -75.42 -9.51
C GLU A 270 7.89 -76.73 -8.80
N LYS A 271 8.13 -77.90 -9.44
CA LYS A 271 7.76 -79.25 -8.95
C LYS A 271 8.71 -79.81 -7.92
N SER A 272 9.99 -79.30 -7.89
CA SER A 272 11.00 -79.77 -6.96
C SER A 272 10.90 -79.00 -5.62
N ALA A 273 10.60 -79.70 -4.53
CA ALA A 273 10.51 -79.13 -3.20
C ALA A 273 11.82 -78.43 -2.75
N SER A 274 12.96 -79.09 -3.03
CA SER A 274 14.30 -78.54 -2.68
C SER A 274 14.62 -77.29 -3.44
N LYS A 275 14.29 -77.16 -4.72
CA LYS A 275 14.47 -75.94 -5.50
C LYS A 275 13.56 -74.81 -5.08
N ARG A 276 12.31 -75.10 -4.74
CA ARG A 276 11.34 -74.14 -4.24
C ARG A 276 11.78 -73.52 -2.93
N GLU A 277 12.36 -74.33 -2.03
CA GLU A 277 12.88 -73.86 -0.74
C GLU A 277 14.13 -72.96 -0.90
N SER A 278 15.02 -73.30 -1.86
CA SER A 278 16.18 -72.48 -2.22
C SER A 278 15.78 -71.07 -2.78
N TYR A 279 14.77 -71.05 -3.64
CA TYR A 279 14.26 -69.78 -4.19
C TYR A 279 13.58 -68.90 -3.13
N LEU A 280 12.83 -69.50 -2.20
CA LEU A 280 12.23 -68.79 -1.06
C LEU A 280 13.29 -68.20 -0.14
N ALA A 281 14.36 -68.96 0.17
CA ALA A 281 15.46 -68.49 1.00
C ALA A 281 16.26 -67.35 0.33
N GLU A 282 16.44 -67.39 -0.99
CA GLU A 282 17.08 -66.35 -1.75
C GLU A 282 16.26 -65.07 -1.79
N MET A 283 14.95 -65.21 -1.93
CA MET A 283 14.00 -64.09 -1.90
C MET A 283 13.94 -63.45 -0.51
N GLU A 284 13.89 -64.24 0.56
CA GLU A 284 13.93 -63.79 1.94
C GLU A 284 15.22 -63.02 2.26
N LYS A 285 16.35 -63.53 1.77
CA LYS A 285 17.66 -62.87 1.89
C LYS A 285 17.70 -61.55 1.15
N ALA A 286 17.12 -61.48 -0.06
CA ALA A 286 17.09 -60.23 -0.85
C ALA A 286 16.19 -59.14 -0.20
N VAL A 287 15.05 -59.53 0.40
CA VAL A 287 14.17 -58.63 1.15
C VAL A 287 14.86 -58.16 2.44
N THR A 288 15.48 -59.07 3.19
CA THR A 288 16.15 -58.74 4.46
C THR A 288 17.38 -57.87 4.27
N MET A 289 18.18 -58.08 3.20
CA MET A 289 19.29 -57.17 2.86
C MET A 289 18.81 -55.76 2.53
N ARG A 290 17.68 -55.64 1.85
CA ARG A 290 17.12 -54.30 1.50
C ARG A 290 16.56 -53.57 2.72
N ASP A 291 15.97 -54.27 3.67
CA ASP A 291 15.49 -53.70 4.94
C ASP A 291 16.65 -53.33 5.88
N ALA A 292 17.78 -54.08 5.84
CA ALA A 292 18.94 -53.85 6.70
C ALA A 292 19.79 -52.67 6.26
N GLU A 293 19.82 -52.34 4.98
CA GLU A 293 20.64 -51.21 4.45
C GLU A 293 20.14 -49.81 4.82
N MET A 294 18.93 -49.66 5.36
CA MET A 294 18.26 -48.36 5.52
C MET A 294 17.74 -48.03 6.91
N ASN A 295 18.14 -48.79 7.93
CA ASN A 295 17.68 -48.54 9.31
C ASN A 295 18.84 -47.93 10.14
N THR A 296 19.09 -46.62 9.98
CA THR A 296 20.09 -45.86 10.78
C THR A 296 19.53 -45.49 12.15
N GLY A 297 18.25 -45.78 12.43
CA GLY A 297 17.55 -45.39 13.66
C GLY A 297 17.07 -43.93 13.67
N ASN A 298 17.24 -43.20 12.57
CA ASN A 298 16.74 -41.83 12.39
C ASN A 298 15.82 -41.77 11.15
N ALA A 299 14.52 -41.67 11.36
CA ALA A 299 13.50 -41.71 10.30
C ALA A 299 13.74 -40.66 9.18
N ILE A 300 14.34 -39.51 9.51
CA ILE A 300 14.63 -38.46 8.53
C ILE A 300 15.86 -38.85 7.68
N LEU A 301 16.88 -39.42 8.31
CA LEU A 301 18.09 -39.89 7.63
C LEU A 301 17.80 -41.11 6.76
N ASP A 302 16.97 -42.02 7.23
CA ASP A 302 16.50 -43.22 6.51
C ASP A 302 15.70 -42.83 5.26
N THR A 303 14.83 -41.82 5.35
CA THR A 303 14.09 -41.28 4.21
C THR A 303 14.98 -40.63 3.17
N VAL A 304 15.99 -39.86 3.59
CA VAL A 304 16.95 -39.21 2.69
C VAL A 304 17.90 -40.22 2.03
N LEU A 305 18.39 -41.19 2.78
CA LEU A 305 19.27 -42.23 2.26
C LEU A 305 18.52 -43.19 1.31
N THR A 306 17.26 -43.55 1.63
CA THR A 306 16.40 -44.33 0.76
C THR A 306 16.14 -43.62 -0.57
N SER A 307 15.83 -42.33 -0.51
CA SER A 307 15.58 -41.53 -1.72
C SER A 307 16.84 -41.38 -2.61
N LYS A 308 18.03 -41.33 -2.02
CA LYS A 308 19.29 -41.22 -2.78
C LYS A 308 19.81 -42.58 -3.31
N SER A 309 19.63 -43.68 -2.57
CA SER A 309 20.06 -45.02 -3.02
C SER A 309 19.22 -45.56 -4.17
N LEU A 310 17.99 -45.07 -4.35
CA LEU A 310 17.14 -45.38 -5.51
C LEU A 310 17.57 -44.61 -6.79
N HIS A 311 18.46 -43.65 -6.68
CA HIS A 311 18.98 -42.85 -7.81
C HIS A 311 20.42 -43.20 -8.22
N CYS A 312 21.09 -44.13 -7.55
CA CYS A 312 22.36 -44.74 -7.95
C CYS A 312 22.15 -46.15 -8.52
#